data_6e3f44003f6b00b9c097875753257aab
#
_entry.id   6e3f44003f6b00b9c097875753257aab
#
_cell.length_a   1.000
_cell.length_b   1.000
_cell.length_c   1.000
_cell.angle_alpha   90.00
_cell.angle_beta   90.00
_cell.angle_gamma   90.00
#
_symmetry.space_group_name_H-M   'P 1'
#
loop_
_entity.id
_entity.type
_entity.pdbx_description
1 polymer ?
#
loop_
_entity_poly.entity_id
_entity_poly.type
_entity_poly.pdbx_seq_one_letter_code
_entity_poly.pdbx_strand_id
1 'polypeptide(L)'
;GFLLNPITILDYYSLDTGIYERACLLVSLWIASCTSFKELGMLILAMACYMDPYLILLLPATLLIARWPGSWISTLQLLTWFVLALGCFFGVAVYSRPTSEERIWFLDAMISSRLSQQEYTPTISVLWYLLVQVFAPFRPFFQFVVAIHPAIYTFPLCLRFHRSPIVAFCIQ
;
A
#
# COMPACT_ATOMS: atom_id res chain seq x y z
N GLY A 1 10.96 -7.05 19.24
CA GLY A 1 11.96 -7.25 18.21
C GLY A 1 12.00 -6.22 17.10
N PHE A 2 10.87 -5.66 16.61
CA PHE A 2 10.85 -4.78 15.44
C PHE A 2 11.63 -3.47 15.63
N LEU A 3 11.48 -2.80 16.77
CA LEU A 3 12.13 -1.51 17.06
C LEU A 3 13.66 -1.59 17.23
N LEU A 4 14.19 -2.78 17.49
CA LEU A 4 15.64 -3.01 17.66
C LEU A 4 16.30 -3.62 16.41
N ASN A 5 15.57 -3.75 15.31
CA ASN A 5 16.15 -4.19 14.06
C ASN A 5 17.05 -3.06 13.49
N PRO A 6 18.33 -3.33 13.18
CA PRO A 6 19.25 -2.32 12.66
C PRO A 6 18.76 -1.68 11.36
N ILE A 7 18.02 -2.41 10.52
CA ILE A 7 17.40 -1.88 9.30
C ILE A 7 16.33 -0.83 9.63
N THR A 8 15.48 -1.08 10.63
CA THR A 8 14.45 -0.12 11.07
C THR A 8 15.09 1.15 11.67
N ILE A 9 16.22 1.01 12.36
CA ILE A 9 16.97 2.14 12.90
C ILE A 9 17.58 2.98 11.75
N LEU A 10 18.14 2.33 10.74
CA LEU A 10 18.68 3.02 9.55
C LEU A 10 17.59 3.75 8.77
N ASP A 11 16.42 3.13 8.56
CA ASP A 11 15.26 3.77 7.93
C ASP A 11 14.82 5.02 8.72
N TYR A 12 14.84 4.95 10.05
CA TYR A 12 14.53 6.11 10.90
C TYR A 12 15.53 7.25 10.72
N TYR A 13 16.82 6.96 10.68
CA TYR A 13 17.86 7.97 10.48
C TYR A 13 17.85 8.55 9.06
N SER A 14 17.42 7.82 8.07
CA SER A 14 17.29 8.30 6.69
C SER A 14 16.10 9.25 6.47
N LEU A 15 15.26 9.47 7.51
CA LEU A 15 14.00 10.24 7.41
C LEU A 15 13.08 9.72 6.32
N ASP A 16 13.13 8.42 6.04
CA ASP A 16 12.27 7.79 5.06
C ASP A 16 10.80 7.80 5.53
N THR A 17 9.90 8.14 4.61
CA THR A 17 8.46 8.14 4.86
C THR A 17 7.90 6.74 5.13
N GLY A 18 8.61 5.69 4.76
CA GLY A 18 8.22 4.30 4.94
C GLY A 18 7.92 3.89 6.39
N ILE A 19 8.50 4.58 7.38
CA ILE A 19 8.18 4.35 8.80
C ILE A 19 6.75 4.80 9.11
N TYR A 20 6.35 5.97 8.62
CA TYR A 20 5.00 6.51 8.84
C TYR A 20 3.96 5.65 8.13
N GLU A 21 4.25 5.19 6.92
CA GLU A 21 3.39 4.27 6.16
C GLU A 21 3.13 2.98 6.93
N ARG A 22 4.19 2.34 7.42
CA ARG A 22 4.11 1.10 8.21
C ARG A 22 3.40 1.32 9.54
N ALA A 23 3.64 2.45 10.21
CA ALA A 23 2.95 2.81 11.45
C ALA A 23 1.44 3.00 11.20
N CYS A 24 1.06 3.74 10.18
CA CYS A 24 -0.35 3.92 9.79
C CYS A 24 -1.01 2.57 9.46
N LEU A 25 -0.32 1.69 8.73
CA LEU A 25 -0.80 0.36 8.42
C LEU A 25 -1.06 -0.46 9.68
N LEU A 26 -0.09 -0.53 10.60
CA LEU A 26 -0.23 -1.28 11.86
C LEU A 26 -1.35 -0.73 12.74
N VAL A 27 -1.48 0.59 12.84
CA VAL A 27 -2.54 1.25 13.60
C VAL A 27 -3.90 0.96 12.97
N SER A 28 -4.01 1.03 11.63
CA SER A 28 -5.26 0.70 10.92
C SER A 28 -5.71 -0.73 11.17
N LEU A 29 -4.78 -1.69 11.13
CA LEU A 29 -5.05 -3.10 11.43
C LEU A 29 -5.46 -3.32 12.87
N TRP A 30 -4.77 -2.69 13.79
CA TRP A 30 -5.11 -2.78 15.21
C TRP A 30 -6.52 -2.26 15.49
N ILE A 31 -6.87 -1.09 14.94
CA ILE A 31 -8.20 -0.53 15.06
C ILE A 31 -9.24 -1.43 14.40
N ALA A 32 -8.98 -1.93 13.19
CA ALA A 32 -9.89 -2.81 12.47
C ALA A 32 -10.15 -4.13 13.18
N SER A 33 -9.16 -4.65 13.93
CA SER A 33 -9.27 -5.93 14.63
C SER A 33 -9.85 -5.83 16.05
N CYS A 34 -9.53 -4.74 16.78
CA CYS A 34 -9.77 -4.67 18.21
C CYS A 34 -10.92 -3.73 18.61
N THR A 35 -11.37 -2.83 17.72
CA THR A 35 -12.31 -1.76 18.10
C THR A 35 -13.64 -1.84 17.37
N SER A 36 -14.64 -1.14 17.95
CA SER A 36 -15.92 -0.90 17.27
C SER A 36 -15.84 0.20 16.20
N PHE A 37 -14.75 0.97 16.18
CA PHE A 37 -14.53 2.10 15.24
C PHE A 37 -13.81 1.65 13.97
N LYS A 38 -14.36 0.66 13.29
CA LYS A 38 -13.75 0.06 12.09
C LYS A 38 -13.60 1.07 10.94
N GLU A 39 -14.50 2.05 10.85
CA GLU A 39 -14.45 3.15 9.88
C GLU A 39 -13.17 3.98 10.05
N LEU A 40 -12.77 4.26 11.29
CA LEU A 40 -11.51 4.98 11.56
C LEU A 40 -10.29 4.18 11.08
N GLY A 41 -10.31 2.86 11.24
CA GLY A 41 -9.27 1.98 10.68
C GLY A 41 -9.16 2.13 9.16
N MET A 42 -10.30 2.21 8.45
CA MET A 42 -10.33 2.41 7.00
C MET A 42 -9.85 3.80 6.58
N LEU A 43 -10.12 4.85 7.36
CA LEU A 43 -9.59 6.20 7.12
C LEU A 43 -8.06 6.23 7.23
N ILE A 44 -7.51 5.60 8.25
CA ILE A 44 -6.04 5.52 8.45
C ILE A 44 -5.39 4.67 7.34
N LEU A 45 -6.05 3.59 6.91
CA LEU A 45 -5.58 2.80 5.78
C LEU A 45 -5.58 3.62 4.48
N ALA A 46 -6.60 4.44 4.25
CA ALA A 46 -6.65 5.32 3.09
C ALA A 46 -5.51 6.35 3.12
N MET A 47 -5.16 6.87 4.28
CA MET A 47 -3.99 7.74 4.46
C MET A 47 -2.69 6.99 4.13
N ALA A 48 -2.52 5.75 4.58
CA ALA A 48 -1.36 4.93 4.26
C ALA A 48 -1.27 4.66 2.75
N CYS A 49 -2.40 4.31 2.10
CA CYS A 49 -2.46 4.11 0.65
C CYS A 49 -2.21 5.39 -0.17
N TYR A 50 -2.52 6.56 0.39
CA TYR A 50 -2.17 7.83 -0.23
C TYR A 50 -0.65 8.05 -0.23
N MET A 51 0.03 7.66 0.85
CA MET A 51 1.50 7.74 0.94
C MET A 51 2.18 6.68 0.08
N ASP A 52 1.71 5.44 0.13
CA ASP A 52 2.18 4.33 -0.71
C ASP A 52 1.02 3.60 -1.40
N PRO A 53 0.83 3.80 -2.73
CA PRO A 53 -0.23 3.15 -3.49
C PRO A 53 -0.19 1.62 -3.49
N TYR A 54 0.98 1.01 -3.29
CA TYR A 54 1.08 -0.45 -3.21
C TYR A 54 0.30 -1.06 -2.04
N LEU A 55 0.08 -0.29 -0.97
CA LEU A 55 -0.70 -0.74 0.18
C LEU A 55 -2.18 -1.03 -0.15
N ILE A 56 -2.67 -0.57 -1.32
CA ILE A 56 -4.02 -0.90 -1.79
C ILE A 56 -4.19 -2.41 -1.99
N LEU A 57 -3.11 -3.14 -2.25
CA LEU A 57 -3.14 -4.60 -2.38
C LEU A 57 -3.50 -5.30 -1.06
N LEU A 58 -3.26 -4.65 0.07
CA LEU A 58 -3.65 -5.16 1.39
C LEU A 58 -5.13 -4.91 1.74
N LEU A 59 -5.82 -4.06 0.94
CA LEU A 59 -7.22 -3.71 1.18
C LEU A 59 -8.15 -4.93 1.30
N PRO A 60 -8.10 -5.97 0.44
CA PRO A 60 -8.97 -7.13 0.57
C PRO A 60 -8.76 -7.88 1.88
N ALA A 61 -7.52 -8.03 2.32
CA ALA A 61 -7.20 -8.71 3.59
C ALA A 61 -7.66 -7.89 4.80
N THR A 62 -7.44 -6.56 4.78
CA THR A 62 -7.91 -5.68 5.87
C THR A 62 -9.42 -5.61 5.97
N LEU A 63 -10.14 -5.61 4.84
CA LEU A 63 -11.60 -5.70 4.80
C LEU A 63 -12.10 -7.03 5.39
N LEU A 64 -11.42 -8.14 5.11
CA LEU A 64 -11.76 -9.43 5.71
C LEU A 64 -11.55 -9.43 7.23
N ILE A 65 -10.47 -8.83 7.73
CA ILE A 65 -10.21 -8.68 9.16
C ILE A 65 -11.28 -7.81 9.81
N ALA A 66 -11.56 -6.65 9.24
CA ALA A 66 -12.54 -5.70 9.77
C ALA A 66 -13.97 -6.24 9.74
N ARG A 67 -14.30 -7.10 8.77
CA ARG A 67 -15.63 -7.73 8.65
C ARG A 67 -15.92 -8.71 9.77
N TRP A 68 -14.93 -9.37 10.35
CA TRP A 68 -15.15 -10.50 11.26
C TRP A 68 -15.67 -10.07 12.66
N PRO A 69 -16.81 -10.60 13.16
CA PRO A 69 -17.88 -11.36 12.50
C PRO A 69 -18.97 -10.40 11.96
N GLY A 70 -19.06 -10.18 10.66
CA GLY A 70 -19.99 -9.20 10.10
C GLY A 70 -20.65 -9.61 8.77
N SER A 71 -21.64 -8.80 8.35
CA SER A 71 -22.39 -9.00 7.10
C SER A 71 -21.66 -8.36 5.90
N TRP A 72 -22.08 -8.73 4.69
CA TRP A 72 -21.60 -8.12 3.45
C TRP A 72 -21.91 -6.61 3.37
N ILE A 73 -23.01 -6.17 3.98
CA ILE A 73 -23.42 -4.77 4.02
C ILE A 73 -22.39 -3.93 4.78
N SER A 74 -21.88 -4.43 5.92
CA SER A 74 -20.82 -3.74 6.66
C SER A 74 -19.51 -3.65 5.88
N THR A 75 -19.21 -4.66 5.05
CA THR A 75 -18.02 -4.63 4.17
C THR A 75 -18.14 -3.56 3.10
N LEU A 76 -19.31 -3.42 2.48
CA LEU A 76 -19.57 -2.35 1.50
C LEU A 76 -19.49 -0.97 2.15
N GLN A 77 -20.03 -0.81 3.34
CA GLN A 77 -19.93 0.45 4.10
C GLN A 77 -18.46 0.81 4.40
N LEU A 78 -17.66 -0.14 4.85
CA LEU A 78 -16.22 0.08 5.10
C LEU A 78 -15.47 0.44 3.81
N LEU A 79 -15.79 -0.22 2.71
CA LEU A 79 -15.22 0.11 1.41
C LEU A 79 -15.61 1.53 0.95
N THR A 80 -16.86 1.94 1.15
CA THR A 80 -17.29 3.31 0.80
C THR A 80 -16.53 4.35 1.62
N TRP A 81 -16.34 4.13 2.91
CA TRP A 81 -15.53 5.02 3.75
C TRP A 81 -14.09 5.11 3.28
N PHE A 82 -13.48 3.98 2.92
CA PHE A 82 -12.12 3.94 2.36
C PHE A 82 -12.02 4.76 1.06
N VAL A 83 -12.93 4.51 0.10
CA VAL A 83 -12.93 5.21 -1.20
C VAL A 83 -13.16 6.72 -1.04
N LEU A 84 -14.10 7.12 -0.18
CA LEU A 84 -14.37 8.53 0.12
C LEU A 84 -13.14 9.20 0.75
N ALA A 85 -12.51 8.55 1.74
CA ALA A 85 -11.31 9.10 2.38
C ALA A 85 -10.15 9.24 1.39
N LEU A 86 -9.89 8.20 0.60
CA LEU A 86 -8.83 8.23 -0.42
C LEU A 86 -9.11 9.34 -1.46
N GLY A 87 -10.36 9.44 -1.93
CA GLY A 87 -10.80 10.50 -2.84
C GLY A 87 -10.64 11.90 -2.25
N CYS A 88 -10.93 12.08 -0.95
CA CYS A 88 -10.69 13.34 -0.25
C CYS A 88 -9.19 13.70 -0.19
N PHE A 89 -8.32 12.75 0.17
CA PHE A 89 -6.87 13.00 0.21
C PHE A 89 -6.33 13.41 -1.16
N PHE A 90 -6.70 12.67 -2.21
CA PHE A 90 -6.32 13.02 -3.59
C PHE A 90 -6.94 14.35 -4.02
N GLY A 91 -8.21 14.58 -3.73
CA GLY A 91 -8.90 15.82 -4.05
C GLY A 91 -8.22 17.02 -3.43
N VAL A 92 -7.89 16.96 -2.14
CA VAL A 92 -7.17 18.04 -1.45
C VAL A 92 -5.78 18.24 -2.05
N ALA A 93 -5.04 17.14 -2.31
CA ALA A 93 -3.70 17.22 -2.89
C ALA A 93 -3.70 17.87 -4.29
N VAL A 94 -4.66 17.51 -5.13
CA VAL A 94 -4.81 18.09 -6.48
C VAL A 94 -5.32 19.53 -6.42
N TYR A 95 -6.31 19.81 -5.56
CA TYR A 95 -6.90 21.14 -5.43
C TYR A 95 -5.91 22.16 -4.83
N SER A 96 -4.99 21.73 -3.97
CA SER A 96 -3.96 22.60 -3.39
C SER A 96 -2.95 23.12 -4.41
N ARG A 97 -2.92 22.56 -5.64
CA ARG A 97 -2.04 23.01 -6.72
C ARG A 97 -2.70 24.14 -7.52
N PRO A 98 -2.07 25.32 -7.64
CA PRO A 98 -2.69 26.50 -8.25
C PRO A 98 -2.87 26.36 -9.77
N THR A 99 -1.96 25.67 -10.47
CA THR A 99 -1.99 25.58 -11.93
C THR A 99 -2.42 24.18 -12.42
N SER A 100 -3.03 24.15 -13.62
CA SER A 100 -3.43 22.89 -14.26
C SER A 100 -2.23 22.01 -14.63
N GLU A 101 -1.12 22.62 -15.01
CA GLU A 101 0.12 21.93 -15.34
C GLU A 101 0.72 21.23 -14.14
N GLU A 102 0.74 21.88 -12.96
CA GLU A 102 1.21 21.29 -11.72
C GLU A 102 0.34 20.11 -11.27
N ARG A 103 -0.97 20.15 -11.52
CA ARG A 103 -1.89 19.05 -11.23
C ARG A 103 -1.57 17.82 -12.08
N ILE A 104 -1.37 18.03 -13.39
CA ILE A 104 -1.03 16.93 -14.31
C ILE A 104 0.34 16.36 -13.96
N TRP A 105 1.32 17.23 -13.74
CA TRP A 105 2.66 16.80 -13.34
C TRP A 105 2.65 16.01 -12.01
N PHE A 106 1.85 16.43 -11.03
CA PHE A 106 1.73 15.71 -9.76
C PHE A 106 1.15 14.31 -9.95
N LEU A 107 0.10 14.16 -10.75
CA LEU A 107 -0.49 12.86 -11.04
C LEU A 107 0.47 11.96 -11.82
N ASP A 108 1.15 12.52 -12.81
CA ASP A 108 2.16 11.79 -13.58
C ASP A 108 3.34 11.37 -12.69
N ALA A 109 3.88 12.29 -11.90
CA ALA A 109 4.97 11.99 -10.97
C ALA A 109 4.57 10.92 -9.94
N MET A 110 3.33 10.90 -9.46
CA MET A 110 2.85 9.91 -8.51
C MET A 110 2.79 8.50 -9.12
N ILE A 111 2.35 8.41 -10.38
CA ILE A 111 2.26 7.14 -11.08
C ILE A 111 3.64 6.69 -11.57
N SER A 112 4.38 7.60 -12.22
CA SER A 112 5.66 7.28 -12.85
C SER A 112 6.77 7.02 -11.83
N SER A 113 6.78 7.74 -10.70
CA SER A 113 7.81 7.58 -9.68
C SER A 113 7.85 6.17 -9.10
N ARG A 114 6.68 5.53 -9.00
CA ARG A 114 6.58 4.17 -8.47
C ARG A 114 6.87 3.09 -9.52
N LEU A 115 6.64 3.38 -10.80
CA LEU A 115 6.84 2.41 -11.88
C LEU A 115 8.24 2.45 -12.48
N SER A 116 8.94 3.58 -12.45
CA SER A 116 10.16 3.73 -13.25
C SER A 116 11.44 4.07 -12.47
N GLN A 117 11.36 4.75 -11.34
CA GLN A 117 12.56 5.38 -10.77
C GLN A 117 13.26 4.60 -9.65
N GLN A 118 12.52 3.87 -8.84
CA GLN A 118 13.10 3.23 -7.64
C GLN A 118 13.99 2.02 -7.94
N GLU A 119 13.84 1.43 -9.12
CA GLU A 119 14.46 0.14 -9.45
C GLU A 119 15.86 0.28 -10.05
N TYR A 120 16.22 1.46 -10.53
CA TYR A 120 17.56 1.72 -11.10
C TYR A 120 18.55 2.30 -10.08
N THR A 121 18.09 2.75 -8.92
CA THR A 121 19.01 3.16 -7.86
C THR A 121 19.68 1.92 -7.25
N PRO A 122 21.00 1.94 -7.04
CA PRO A 122 21.70 0.83 -6.43
C PRO A 122 21.14 0.53 -5.04
N THR A 123 20.41 -0.55 -4.92
CA THR A 123 19.86 -1.04 -3.65
C THR A 123 20.46 -2.40 -3.32
N ILE A 124 20.53 -2.75 -2.03
CA ILE A 124 20.96 -4.08 -1.58
C ILE A 124 19.78 -5.05 -1.77
N SER A 125 19.31 -5.22 -3.01
CA SER A 125 18.22 -6.14 -3.30
C SER A 125 18.58 -7.07 -4.46
N VAL A 126 18.12 -8.31 -4.36
CA VAL A 126 18.25 -9.31 -5.42
C VAL A 126 17.57 -8.81 -6.71
N LEU A 127 16.44 -8.10 -6.56
CA LEU A 127 15.71 -7.54 -7.68
C LEU A 127 16.54 -6.53 -8.47
N TRP A 128 17.24 -5.61 -7.79
CA TRP A 128 18.12 -4.65 -8.45
C TRP A 128 19.21 -5.35 -9.25
N TYR A 129 19.87 -6.36 -8.64
CA TYR A 129 20.92 -7.13 -9.33
C TYR A 129 20.37 -7.84 -10.56
N LEU A 130 19.21 -8.46 -10.47
CA LEU A 130 18.55 -9.15 -11.59
C LEU A 130 18.21 -8.18 -12.72
N LEU A 131 17.65 -7.01 -12.41
CA LEU A 131 17.29 -5.99 -13.40
C LEU A 131 18.51 -5.38 -14.10
N VAL A 132 19.64 -5.25 -13.39
CA VAL A 132 20.90 -4.78 -13.99
C VAL A 132 21.46 -5.80 -15.00
N GLN A 133 21.31 -7.10 -14.72
CA GLN A 133 21.78 -8.18 -15.60
C GLN A 133 20.90 -8.39 -16.83
N VAL A 134 19.63 -7.94 -16.79
CA VAL A 134 18.71 -8.10 -17.92
C VAL A 134 18.99 -7.07 -19.00
N PHE A 135 18.94 -7.50 -20.28
CA PHE A 135 19.08 -6.61 -21.43
C PHE A 135 18.08 -5.45 -21.35
N ALA A 136 18.57 -4.24 -21.66
CA ALA A 136 17.79 -3.00 -21.56
C ALA A 136 16.37 -3.06 -22.16
N PRO A 137 16.13 -3.65 -23.34
CA PRO A 137 14.78 -3.70 -23.93
C PRO A 137 13.78 -4.57 -23.14
N PHE A 138 14.26 -5.53 -22.34
CA PHE A 138 13.41 -6.42 -21.56
C PHE A 138 13.14 -5.92 -20.13
N ARG A 139 13.85 -4.90 -19.67
CA ARG A 139 13.68 -4.34 -18.31
C ARG A 139 12.25 -3.90 -18.02
N PRO A 140 11.56 -3.12 -18.87
CA PRO A 140 10.18 -2.71 -18.60
C PRO A 140 9.22 -3.88 -18.45
N PHE A 141 9.43 -4.96 -19.20
CA PHE A 141 8.63 -6.18 -19.09
C PHE A 141 8.82 -6.85 -17.72
N PHE A 142 10.07 -7.02 -17.27
CA PHE A 142 10.35 -7.63 -15.97
C PHE A 142 9.85 -6.75 -14.81
N GLN A 143 10.00 -5.43 -14.90
CA GLN A 143 9.45 -4.49 -13.94
C GLN A 143 7.94 -4.63 -13.81
N PHE A 144 7.24 -4.67 -14.92
CA PHE A 144 5.79 -4.88 -14.95
C PHE A 144 5.40 -6.22 -14.32
N VAL A 145 6.10 -7.31 -14.66
CA VAL A 145 5.83 -8.65 -14.09
C VAL A 145 6.02 -8.64 -12.58
N VAL A 146 7.10 -8.04 -12.08
CA VAL A 146 7.36 -7.94 -10.62
C VAL A 146 6.31 -7.07 -9.94
N ALA A 147 5.93 -5.95 -10.54
CA ALA A 147 4.93 -5.05 -9.97
C ALA A 147 3.53 -5.69 -9.89
N ILE A 148 3.14 -6.50 -10.89
CA ILE A 148 1.83 -7.14 -10.92
C ILE A 148 1.77 -8.44 -10.10
N HIS A 149 2.92 -9.04 -9.82
CA HIS A 149 3.02 -10.33 -9.14
C HIS A 149 2.28 -10.36 -7.78
N PRO A 150 2.45 -9.39 -6.87
CA PRO A 150 1.69 -9.37 -5.62
C PRO A 150 0.17 -9.27 -5.84
N ALA A 151 -0.26 -8.52 -6.86
CA ALA A 151 -1.68 -8.36 -7.16
C ALA A 151 -2.34 -9.68 -7.60
N ILE A 152 -1.63 -10.51 -8.38
CA ILE A 152 -2.14 -11.81 -8.83
C ILE A 152 -2.41 -12.74 -7.65
N TYR A 153 -1.58 -12.71 -6.61
CA TYR A 153 -1.75 -13.58 -5.44
C TYR A 153 -2.72 -13.04 -4.39
N THR A 154 -2.92 -11.73 -4.33
CA THR A 154 -3.80 -11.10 -3.33
C THR A 154 -5.20 -11.72 -3.31
N PHE A 155 -5.83 -11.85 -4.46
CA PHE A 155 -7.20 -12.35 -4.56
C PHE A 155 -7.34 -13.84 -4.20
N PRO A 156 -6.54 -14.77 -4.75
CA PRO A 156 -6.59 -16.18 -4.35
C PRO A 156 -6.28 -16.41 -2.87
N LEU A 157 -5.31 -15.67 -2.32
CA LEU A 157 -4.96 -15.77 -0.89
C LEU A 157 -6.13 -15.35 0.00
N CYS A 158 -6.77 -14.23 -0.32
CA CYS A 158 -7.96 -13.77 0.42
C CYS A 158 -9.12 -14.76 0.34
N LEU A 159 -9.35 -15.40 -0.80
CA LEU A 159 -10.37 -16.42 -0.95
C LEU A 159 -10.05 -17.69 -0.14
N ARG A 160 -8.81 -18.14 -0.21
CA ARG A 160 -8.35 -19.35 0.50
C ARG A 160 -8.39 -19.18 2.01
N PHE A 161 -7.95 -18.04 2.50
CA PHE A 161 -7.83 -17.75 3.93
C PHE A 161 -8.96 -16.89 4.49
N HIS A 162 -10.14 -16.87 3.84
CA HIS A 162 -11.28 -16.06 4.29
C HIS A 162 -11.74 -16.37 5.72
N ARG A 163 -11.45 -17.58 6.23
CA ARG A 163 -11.72 -18.00 7.63
C ARG A 163 -10.62 -17.59 8.60
N SER A 164 -9.44 -17.25 8.10
CA SER A 164 -8.26 -16.85 8.88
C SER A 164 -7.63 -15.61 8.24
N PRO A 165 -8.29 -14.45 8.26
CA PRO A 165 -7.89 -13.28 7.49
C PRO A 165 -6.51 -12.73 7.92
N ILE A 166 -6.12 -12.93 9.18
CA ILE A 166 -4.79 -12.56 9.68
C ILE A 166 -3.69 -13.34 8.94
N VAL A 167 -3.92 -14.62 8.66
CA VAL A 167 -2.96 -15.44 7.90
C VAL A 167 -2.84 -14.93 6.47
N ALA A 168 -3.96 -14.58 5.81
CA ALA A 168 -3.95 -13.98 4.48
C ALA A 168 -3.12 -12.69 4.45
N PHE A 169 -3.26 -11.85 5.47
CA PHE A 169 -2.51 -10.61 5.59
C PHE A 169 -1.00 -10.83 5.79
N CYS A 170 -0.61 -11.81 6.62
CA CYS A 170 0.81 -12.09 6.90
C CYS A 170 1.57 -12.69 5.71
N ILE A 171 0.87 -13.24 4.72
CA ILE A 171 1.48 -13.87 3.54
C ILE A 171 1.62 -12.86 2.38
N GLN A 172 0.85 -11.79 2.38
CA GLN A 172 0.95 -10.69 1.41
C GLN A 172 2.14 -9.77 1.70
#